data_d41892f1305ad1d29faedb8a3f684006
#
_entry.id   d41892f1305ad1d29faedb8a3f684006
#
_cell.length_a   1.000
_cell.length_b   1.000
_cell.length_c   1.000
_cell.angle_alpha   90.00
_cell.angle_beta   90.00
_cell.angle_gamma   90.00
#
_symmetry.space_group_name_H-M   'P 1'
#
loop_
_entity.id
_entity.type
_entity.pdbx_description
1 polymer ?
#
loop_
_entity_poly.entity_id
_entity_poly.type
_entity_poly.pdbx_seq_one_letter_code
_entity_poly.pdbx_strand_id
1 'polypeptide(L)'
;MHLFDSRLPFADSATLKHTDASVADYRQLQRRLGLERCVIVQPSSYGVDHRVLLAGLRALGASARGVAVVTPDVDAADLETLAAHGVVGARFNLVQRGVANESMVAAVAALAARLGWHLQFHLLPKDLLRLADELIALPVTVVLDHYGRALTDRSLAMAVQTRLEQLLSTGKVWLKLSAPYLASVDADDFSGLQEFVERLTRRHADRLVWGTDWPHVTEAEKPDDVHLLDEMRRWMPNKAMQSRVIVENASNLYGF
;
A
#
# COMPACT_ATOMS: atom_id res chain seq x y z
N MET A 1 -3.63 4.11 4.28
CA MET A 1 -3.51 4.48 5.70
C MET A 1 -3.76 3.26 6.58
N HIS A 2 -3.35 3.31 7.86
CA HIS A 2 -3.56 2.25 8.84
C HIS A 2 -4.40 2.78 10.02
N LEU A 3 -5.17 1.90 10.65
CA LEU A 3 -5.88 2.21 11.90
C LEU A 3 -5.32 1.37 13.04
N PHE A 4 -5.32 1.93 14.24
CA PHE A 4 -4.88 1.26 15.46
C PHE A 4 -5.85 1.54 16.61
N ASP A 5 -6.11 0.49 17.42
CA ASP A 5 -6.96 0.55 18.61
C ASP A 5 -6.28 -0.28 19.72
N SER A 6 -5.74 0.40 20.72
CA SER A 6 -5.00 -0.22 21.84
C SER A 6 -5.86 -1.14 22.72
N ARG A 7 -7.18 -1.08 22.59
CA ARG A 7 -8.11 -1.98 23.28
C ARG A 7 -8.10 -3.40 22.71
N LEU A 8 -7.55 -3.57 21.49
CA LEU A 8 -7.40 -4.85 20.83
C LEU A 8 -5.94 -5.31 20.89
N PRO A 9 -5.68 -6.59 21.25
CA PRO A 9 -4.32 -7.08 21.34
C PRO A 9 -3.66 -7.13 19.97
N PHE A 10 -2.37 -6.86 19.93
CA PHE A 10 -1.55 -7.17 18.78
C PHE A 10 -1.30 -8.68 18.70
N ALA A 11 -1.08 -9.19 17.49
CA ALA A 11 -0.64 -10.55 17.29
C ALA A 11 0.73 -10.80 17.96
N ASP A 12 0.98 -12.03 18.41
CA ASP A 12 2.26 -12.40 19.05
C ASP A 12 3.47 -12.17 18.13
N SER A 13 3.27 -12.28 16.84
CA SER A 13 4.28 -12.03 15.80
C SER A 13 4.55 -10.53 15.53
N ALA A 14 3.81 -9.61 16.17
CA ALA A 14 3.91 -8.18 15.90
C ALA A 14 5.28 -7.61 16.31
N THR A 15 6.01 -7.08 15.34
CA THR A 15 7.29 -6.40 15.55
C THR A 15 7.14 -4.89 15.68
N LEU A 16 6.11 -4.31 15.05
CA LEU A 16 5.76 -2.90 15.16
C LEU A 16 4.46 -2.75 15.94
N LYS A 17 4.51 -1.94 16.99
CA LYS A 17 3.34 -1.55 17.78
C LYS A 17 3.17 -0.04 17.70
N HIS A 18 1.95 0.41 17.54
CA HIS A 18 1.62 1.83 17.46
C HIS A 18 0.57 2.17 18.51
N THR A 19 0.57 3.42 18.97
CA THR A 19 -0.52 3.99 19.78
C THR A 19 -1.79 4.10 18.95
N ASP A 20 -2.90 4.49 19.56
CA ASP A 20 -4.16 4.65 18.87
C ASP A 20 -4.03 5.58 17.65
N ALA A 21 -4.67 5.17 16.57
CA ALA A 21 -4.82 5.93 15.34
C ALA A 21 -6.24 5.69 14.82
N SER A 22 -7.15 6.56 15.25
CA SER A 22 -8.59 6.36 15.08
C SER A 22 -9.13 6.90 13.75
N VAL A 23 -10.35 6.50 13.40
CA VAL A 23 -11.10 7.10 12.28
C VAL A 23 -11.32 8.60 12.49
N ALA A 24 -11.50 9.05 13.73
CA ALA A 24 -11.69 10.47 14.03
C ALA A 24 -10.43 11.29 13.71
N ASP A 25 -9.25 10.78 14.07
CA ASP A 25 -7.96 11.41 13.76
C ASP A 25 -7.72 11.43 12.25
N TYR A 26 -7.98 10.31 11.58
CA TYR A 26 -7.83 10.27 10.12
C TYR A 26 -8.78 11.21 9.38
N ARG A 27 -10.02 11.39 9.85
CA ARG A 27 -10.95 12.39 9.29
C ARG A 27 -10.45 13.82 9.44
N GLN A 28 -9.68 14.14 10.48
CA GLN A 28 -9.03 15.45 10.59
C GLN A 28 -7.98 15.62 9.51
N LEU A 29 -7.14 14.59 9.30
CA LEU A 29 -6.18 14.58 8.21
C LEU A 29 -6.85 14.69 6.84
N GLN A 30 -7.90 13.91 6.58
CA GLN A 30 -8.65 13.97 5.31
C GLN A 30 -9.13 15.40 5.01
N ARG A 31 -9.71 16.10 5.99
CA ARG A 31 -10.13 17.49 5.80
C ARG A 31 -8.95 18.42 5.50
N ARG A 32 -7.83 18.23 6.20
CA ARG A 32 -6.61 19.04 6.00
C ARG A 32 -6.02 18.85 4.61
N LEU A 33 -6.06 17.64 4.07
CA LEU A 33 -5.52 17.29 2.75
C LEU A 33 -6.53 17.46 1.61
N GLY A 34 -7.82 17.65 1.89
CA GLY A 34 -8.89 17.69 0.90
C GLY A 34 -9.20 16.32 0.30
N LEU A 35 -9.04 15.23 1.07
CA LEU A 35 -9.29 13.87 0.63
C LEU A 35 -10.72 13.42 0.98
N GLU A 36 -11.41 12.78 0.03
CA GLU A 36 -12.79 12.30 0.23
C GLU A 36 -12.87 10.80 0.47
N ARG A 37 -11.92 10.04 -0.08
CA ARG A 37 -11.89 8.58 -0.06
C ARG A 37 -10.58 8.06 0.51
N CYS A 38 -10.58 6.82 1.01
CA CYS A 38 -9.38 6.19 1.52
C CYS A 38 -9.38 4.68 1.35
N VAL A 39 -8.18 4.11 1.40
CA VAL A 39 -7.98 2.67 1.53
C VAL A 39 -7.36 2.39 2.89
N ILE A 40 -8.07 1.60 3.70
CA ILE A 40 -7.58 1.12 5.00
C ILE A 40 -6.79 -0.15 4.73
N VAL A 41 -5.49 -0.09 4.93
CA VAL A 41 -4.61 -1.25 4.83
C VAL A 41 -4.41 -1.81 6.23
N GLN A 42 -4.75 -3.07 6.44
CA GLN A 42 -4.57 -3.72 7.74
C GLN A 42 -3.09 -3.75 8.12
N PRO A 43 -2.70 -3.24 9.32
CA PRO A 43 -1.34 -3.40 9.81
C PRO A 43 -1.04 -4.87 10.08
N SER A 44 0.18 -5.32 9.77
CA SER A 44 0.64 -6.68 10.09
C SER A 44 0.60 -6.99 11.60
N SER A 45 0.59 -5.95 12.41
CA SER A 45 0.53 -6.02 13.87
C SER A 45 -0.72 -6.73 14.42
N TYR A 46 -1.82 -6.73 13.67
CA TYR A 46 -3.05 -7.44 14.08
C TYR A 46 -3.16 -8.86 13.48
N GLY A 47 -2.17 -9.30 12.70
CA GLY A 47 -2.24 -10.61 12.04
C GLY A 47 -3.53 -10.75 11.23
N VAL A 48 -4.30 -11.81 11.49
CA VAL A 48 -5.59 -12.08 10.86
C VAL A 48 -6.80 -11.56 11.68
N ASP A 49 -6.58 -10.73 12.67
CA ASP A 49 -7.67 -10.07 13.41
C ASP A 49 -8.17 -8.84 12.63
N HIS A 50 -9.31 -8.98 11.99
CA HIS A 50 -9.88 -7.94 11.12
C HIS A 50 -10.76 -6.91 11.85
N ARG A 51 -10.90 -6.98 13.18
CA ARG A 51 -11.84 -6.13 13.93
C ARG A 51 -11.60 -4.64 13.74
N VAL A 52 -10.34 -4.18 13.77
CA VAL A 52 -9.99 -2.76 13.54
C VAL A 52 -10.32 -2.35 12.11
N LEU A 53 -9.96 -3.18 11.13
CA LEU A 53 -10.25 -2.93 9.72
C LEU A 53 -11.76 -2.80 9.47
N LEU A 54 -12.54 -3.79 9.93
CA LEU A 54 -13.99 -3.82 9.75
C LEU A 54 -14.69 -2.67 10.48
N ALA A 55 -14.23 -2.30 11.68
CA ALA A 55 -14.75 -1.13 12.39
C ALA A 55 -14.51 0.16 11.60
N GLY A 56 -13.31 0.32 11.04
CA GLY A 56 -12.97 1.45 10.19
C GLY A 56 -13.81 1.53 8.92
N LEU A 57 -13.98 0.41 8.22
CA LEU A 57 -14.81 0.32 7.01
C LEU A 57 -16.27 0.67 7.30
N ARG A 58 -16.86 0.13 8.38
CA ARG A 58 -18.22 0.50 8.80
C ARG A 58 -18.36 1.98 9.12
N ALA A 59 -17.39 2.57 9.81
CA ALA A 59 -17.43 3.97 10.22
C ALA A 59 -17.28 4.95 9.04
N LEU A 60 -16.55 4.57 7.99
CA LEU A 60 -16.30 5.40 6.80
C LEU A 60 -17.25 5.09 5.65
N GLY A 61 -17.88 3.91 5.66
CA GLY A 61 -18.88 3.50 4.67
C GLY A 61 -18.35 3.48 3.23
N ALA A 62 -19.15 3.97 2.29
CA ALA A 62 -18.84 3.94 0.85
C ALA A 62 -17.55 4.71 0.48
N SER A 63 -17.08 5.62 1.33
CA SER A 63 -15.85 6.39 1.11
C SER A 63 -14.57 5.61 1.41
N ALA A 64 -14.67 4.36 1.89
CA ALA A 64 -13.51 3.54 2.22
C ALA A 64 -13.51 2.19 1.49
N ARG A 65 -12.30 1.68 1.23
CA ARG A 65 -12.03 0.30 0.84
C ARG A 65 -11.00 -0.30 1.79
N GLY A 66 -10.96 -1.64 1.85
CA GLY A 66 -10.06 -2.38 2.72
C GLY A 66 -9.05 -3.23 1.97
N VAL A 67 -7.86 -3.36 2.55
CA VAL A 67 -6.88 -4.38 2.17
C VAL A 67 -6.56 -5.18 3.44
N ALA A 68 -6.89 -6.47 3.45
CA ALA A 68 -6.81 -7.32 4.63
C ALA A 68 -5.51 -8.16 4.64
N VAL A 69 -5.13 -8.65 5.81
CA VAL A 69 -4.16 -9.74 5.94
C VAL A 69 -4.95 -11.04 6.06
N VAL A 70 -4.75 -11.96 5.12
CA VAL A 70 -5.41 -13.27 5.12
C VAL A 70 -4.38 -14.39 4.91
N THR A 71 -4.71 -15.57 5.39
CA THR A 71 -3.92 -16.80 5.24
C THR A 71 -4.71 -17.82 4.42
N PRO A 72 -4.07 -18.86 3.86
CA PRO A 72 -4.75 -19.84 3.02
C PRO A 72 -5.87 -20.63 3.71
N ASP A 73 -5.84 -20.71 5.03
CA ASP A 73 -6.80 -21.40 5.90
C ASP A 73 -7.95 -20.52 6.40
N VAL A 74 -8.07 -19.29 5.87
CA VAL A 74 -9.19 -18.39 6.20
C VAL A 74 -10.53 -18.99 5.82
N ASP A 75 -11.50 -18.91 6.73
CA ASP A 75 -12.85 -19.41 6.48
C ASP A 75 -13.56 -18.64 5.35
N ALA A 76 -14.37 -19.36 4.57
CA ALA A 76 -15.14 -18.77 3.48
C ALA A 76 -16.10 -17.67 3.98
N ALA A 77 -16.73 -17.88 5.15
CA ALA A 77 -17.62 -16.90 5.77
C ALA A 77 -16.89 -15.61 6.18
N ASP A 78 -15.64 -15.71 6.63
CA ASP A 78 -14.81 -14.54 6.93
C ASP A 78 -14.46 -13.79 5.65
N LEU A 79 -14.10 -14.49 4.57
CA LEU A 79 -13.85 -13.87 3.26
C LEU A 79 -15.09 -13.16 2.71
N GLU A 80 -16.26 -13.76 2.81
CA GLU A 80 -17.54 -13.15 2.42
C GLU A 80 -17.83 -11.89 3.25
N THR A 81 -17.59 -11.97 4.57
CA THR A 81 -17.74 -10.83 5.48
C THR A 81 -16.80 -9.68 5.10
N LEU A 82 -15.54 -9.98 4.84
CA LEU A 82 -14.56 -8.97 4.39
C LEU A 82 -14.98 -8.32 3.08
N ALA A 83 -15.37 -9.12 2.09
CA ALA A 83 -15.83 -8.62 0.79
C ALA A 83 -17.09 -7.75 0.91
N ALA A 84 -18.08 -8.17 1.69
CA ALA A 84 -19.30 -7.41 1.93
C ALA A 84 -19.07 -6.06 2.62
N HIS A 85 -17.99 -5.92 3.39
CA HIS A 85 -17.59 -4.66 4.02
C HIS A 85 -16.65 -3.80 3.16
N GLY A 86 -16.38 -4.18 1.91
CA GLY A 86 -15.59 -3.37 0.98
C GLY A 86 -14.08 -3.66 1.02
N VAL A 87 -13.67 -4.85 1.47
CA VAL A 87 -12.30 -5.32 1.24
C VAL A 87 -12.16 -5.70 -0.23
N VAL A 88 -11.10 -5.21 -0.86
CA VAL A 88 -10.82 -5.35 -2.30
C VAL A 88 -9.41 -5.90 -2.58
N GLY A 89 -8.68 -6.30 -1.54
CA GLY A 89 -7.35 -6.86 -1.70
C GLY A 89 -6.81 -7.52 -0.44
N ALA A 90 -5.76 -8.33 -0.63
CA ALA A 90 -5.01 -8.93 0.45
C ALA A 90 -3.55 -8.45 0.45
N ARG A 91 -2.92 -8.38 1.64
CA ARG A 91 -1.59 -7.80 1.83
C ARG A 91 -0.56 -8.82 2.28
N PHE A 92 0.61 -8.74 1.68
CA PHE A 92 1.85 -9.37 2.14
C PHE A 92 2.87 -8.31 2.53
N ASN A 93 3.21 -8.26 3.82
CA ASN A 93 4.33 -7.47 4.30
C ASN A 93 5.52 -8.42 4.54
N LEU A 94 6.43 -8.50 3.55
CA LEU A 94 7.61 -9.37 3.63
C LEU A 94 8.83 -8.65 4.22
N VAL A 95 8.70 -7.37 4.56
CA VAL A 95 9.73 -6.58 5.26
C VAL A 95 9.62 -6.78 6.78
N GLN A 96 8.40 -6.78 7.29
CA GLN A 96 8.10 -6.98 8.70
C GLN A 96 7.59 -8.41 8.93
N ARG A 97 8.13 -9.09 9.91
CA ARG A 97 7.62 -10.43 10.25
C ARG A 97 6.16 -10.33 10.68
N GLY A 98 5.33 -11.22 10.13
CA GLY A 98 3.90 -11.30 10.39
C GLY A 98 3.39 -12.71 10.15
N VAL A 99 2.07 -12.90 10.20
CA VAL A 99 1.43 -14.20 9.96
C VAL A 99 1.47 -14.60 8.48
N ALA A 100 1.35 -13.64 7.56
CA ALA A 100 1.43 -13.88 6.12
C ALA A 100 2.89 -13.86 5.65
N ASN A 101 3.29 -14.88 4.92
CA ASN A 101 4.65 -15.03 4.41
C ASN A 101 4.65 -15.48 2.93
N GLU A 102 5.82 -15.51 2.32
CA GLU A 102 5.99 -15.78 0.89
C GLU A 102 5.40 -17.13 0.44
N SER A 103 5.53 -18.18 1.24
CA SER A 103 5.01 -19.51 0.85
C SER A 103 3.48 -19.57 0.71
N MET A 104 2.77 -18.58 1.25
CA MET A 104 1.32 -18.48 1.19
C MET A 104 0.83 -17.71 -0.05
N VAL A 105 1.71 -17.03 -0.78
CA VAL A 105 1.33 -16.11 -1.87
C VAL A 105 0.49 -16.78 -2.93
N ALA A 106 0.89 -17.95 -3.43
CA ALA A 106 0.17 -18.64 -4.51
C ALA A 106 -1.25 -19.06 -4.08
N ALA A 107 -1.39 -19.58 -2.86
CA ALA A 107 -2.69 -20.01 -2.34
C ALA A 107 -3.62 -18.80 -2.08
N VAL A 108 -3.11 -17.73 -1.48
CA VAL A 108 -3.90 -16.50 -1.26
C VAL A 108 -4.23 -15.82 -2.60
N ALA A 109 -3.34 -15.87 -3.60
CA ALA A 109 -3.63 -15.36 -4.94
C ALA A 109 -4.80 -16.09 -5.61
N ALA A 110 -4.91 -17.40 -5.42
CA ALA A 110 -6.03 -18.17 -5.92
C ALA A 110 -7.36 -17.78 -5.22
N LEU A 111 -7.35 -17.52 -3.91
CA LEU A 111 -8.51 -16.98 -3.18
C LEU A 111 -8.87 -15.57 -3.67
N ALA A 112 -7.88 -14.69 -3.78
CA ALA A 112 -8.04 -13.31 -4.25
C ALA A 112 -8.63 -13.24 -5.66
N ALA A 113 -8.20 -14.11 -6.58
CA ALA A 113 -8.72 -14.18 -7.94
C ALA A 113 -10.22 -14.51 -7.98
N ARG A 114 -10.71 -15.39 -7.11
CA ARG A 114 -12.14 -15.74 -7.00
C ARG A 114 -13.00 -14.57 -6.52
N LEU A 115 -12.41 -13.64 -5.76
CA LEU A 115 -13.09 -12.48 -5.18
C LEU A 115 -12.89 -11.20 -6.01
N GLY A 116 -12.09 -11.26 -7.08
CA GLY A 116 -11.69 -10.07 -7.83
C GLY A 116 -10.78 -9.14 -7.05
N TRP A 117 -10.09 -9.64 -6.01
CA TRP A 117 -9.18 -8.87 -5.19
C TRP A 117 -7.80 -8.76 -5.83
N HIS A 118 -7.08 -7.66 -5.53
CA HIS A 118 -5.66 -7.52 -5.83
C HIS A 118 -4.79 -8.07 -4.69
N LEU A 119 -3.51 -8.33 -4.96
CA LEU A 119 -2.50 -8.56 -3.93
C LEU A 119 -1.59 -7.36 -3.79
N GLN A 120 -1.38 -6.90 -2.56
CA GLN A 120 -0.51 -5.78 -2.22
C GLN A 120 0.74 -6.29 -1.50
N PHE A 121 1.91 -5.84 -1.94
CA PHE A 121 3.20 -6.30 -1.41
C PHE A 121 4.06 -5.15 -0.91
N HIS A 122 4.61 -5.31 0.30
CA HIS A 122 5.73 -4.54 0.80
C HIS A 122 6.99 -5.41 0.79
N LEU A 123 7.96 -5.08 -0.06
CA LEU A 123 9.14 -5.89 -0.37
C LEU A 123 10.43 -5.10 -0.14
N LEU A 124 11.51 -5.80 0.22
CA LEU A 124 12.86 -5.26 0.12
C LEU A 124 13.34 -5.30 -1.35
N PRO A 125 14.31 -4.44 -1.74
CA PRO A 125 14.87 -4.41 -3.10
C PRO A 125 15.26 -5.77 -3.65
N LYS A 126 16.00 -6.56 -2.87
CA LYS A 126 16.46 -7.91 -3.25
C LYS A 126 15.30 -8.88 -3.49
N ASP A 127 14.24 -8.78 -2.67
CA ASP A 127 13.08 -9.67 -2.80
C ASP A 127 12.21 -9.26 -3.99
N LEU A 128 12.08 -7.98 -4.28
CA LEU A 128 11.42 -7.50 -5.48
C LEU A 128 12.11 -8.03 -6.75
N LEU A 129 13.44 -7.95 -6.82
CA LEU A 129 14.20 -8.46 -7.97
C LEU A 129 14.03 -9.97 -8.14
N ARG A 130 14.04 -10.71 -7.03
CA ARG A 130 13.91 -12.17 -7.02
C ARG A 130 12.51 -12.64 -7.39
N LEU A 131 11.47 -11.98 -6.86
CA LEU A 131 10.08 -12.40 -6.99
C LEU A 131 9.37 -11.82 -8.22
N ALA A 132 9.99 -10.91 -8.94
CA ALA A 132 9.32 -10.13 -9.98
C ALA A 132 8.59 -10.98 -11.03
N ASP A 133 9.19 -12.09 -11.49
CA ASP A 133 8.57 -12.98 -12.50
C ASP A 133 7.40 -13.77 -11.90
N GLU A 134 7.50 -14.19 -10.65
CA GLU A 134 6.41 -14.84 -9.92
C GLU A 134 5.23 -13.89 -9.71
N LEU A 135 5.49 -12.62 -9.36
CA LEU A 135 4.45 -11.60 -9.20
C LEU A 135 3.67 -11.36 -10.50
N ILE A 136 4.35 -11.34 -11.66
CA ILE A 136 3.68 -11.22 -12.96
C ILE A 136 2.81 -12.46 -13.26
N ALA A 137 3.26 -13.63 -12.86
CA ALA A 137 2.57 -14.90 -13.12
C ALA A 137 1.29 -15.07 -12.28
N LEU A 138 1.11 -14.33 -11.17
CA LEU A 138 -0.07 -14.42 -10.32
C LEU A 138 -1.37 -14.14 -11.11
N PRO A 139 -2.50 -14.79 -10.81
CA PRO A 139 -3.77 -14.61 -11.52
C PRO A 139 -4.54 -13.34 -11.11
N VAL A 140 -3.90 -12.37 -10.47
CA VAL A 140 -4.49 -11.16 -9.90
C VAL A 140 -3.67 -9.91 -10.22
N THR A 141 -4.28 -8.74 -10.07
CA THR A 141 -3.56 -7.46 -10.05
C THR A 141 -2.60 -7.41 -8.85
N VAL A 142 -1.41 -6.87 -9.06
CA VAL A 142 -0.38 -6.71 -8.02
C VAL A 142 -0.18 -5.22 -7.73
N VAL A 143 -0.08 -4.86 -6.46
CA VAL A 143 0.23 -3.51 -6.00
C VAL A 143 1.52 -3.55 -5.19
N LEU A 144 2.51 -2.76 -5.55
CA LEU A 144 3.77 -2.64 -4.83
C LEU A 144 3.77 -1.38 -3.97
N ASP A 145 4.06 -1.53 -2.67
CA ASP A 145 4.09 -0.43 -1.71
C ASP A 145 5.37 0.41 -1.82
N HIS A 146 5.29 1.67 -1.40
CA HIS A 146 6.41 2.56 -1.06
C HIS A 146 7.47 2.65 -2.16
N TYR A 147 7.07 3.04 -3.38
CA TYR A 147 7.97 3.16 -4.56
C TYR A 147 8.76 1.88 -4.87
N GLY A 148 8.30 0.71 -4.37
CA GLY A 148 9.07 -0.55 -4.42
C GLY A 148 10.40 -0.47 -3.66
N ARG A 149 10.57 0.50 -2.73
CA ARG A 149 11.80 0.78 -1.98
C ARG A 149 13.02 1.02 -2.90
N ALA A 150 12.79 1.68 -4.04
CA ALA A 150 13.68 1.70 -5.20
C ALA A 150 15.09 2.27 -4.92
N LEU A 151 15.26 3.10 -3.88
CA LEU A 151 16.53 3.77 -3.58
C LEU A 151 17.09 3.41 -2.20
N THR A 152 16.54 2.40 -1.50
CA THR A 152 17.02 2.02 -0.15
C THR A 152 18.31 1.20 -0.18
N ASP A 153 18.73 0.70 -1.32
CA ASP A 153 20.01 0.03 -1.54
C ASP A 153 20.66 0.62 -2.80
N ARG A 154 21.70 1.44 -2.61
CA ARG A 154 22.38 2.13 -3.72
C ARG A 154 22.94 1.16 -4.77
N SER A 155 23.38 -0.03 -4.35
CA SER A 155 23.96 -1.03 -5.25
C SER A 155 22.90 -1.69 -6.14
N LEU A 156 21.65 -1.74 -5.69
CA LEU A 156 20.53 -2.35 -6.40
C LEU A 156 19.62 -1.32 -7.08
N ALA A 157 19.76 -0.02 -6.78
CA ALA A 157 18.82 1.03 -7.17
C ALA A 157 18.50 1.03 -8.67
N MET A 158 19.51 0.96 -9.54
CA MET A 158 19.29 0.94 -10.99
C MET A 158 18.54 -0.33 -11.42
N ALA A 159 18.92 -1.49 -10.90
CA ALA A 159 18.27 -2.76 -11.23
C ALA A 159 16.81 -2.77 -10.78
N VAL A 160 16.52 -2.28 -9.56
CA VAL A 160 15.16 -2.18 -9.02
C VAL A 160 14.30 -1.23 -9.84
N GLN A 161 14.80 -0.03 -10.16
CA GLN A 161 14.06 0.94 -10.99
C GLN A 161 13.74 0.37 -12.37
N THR A 162 14.73 -0.24 -13.03
CA THR A 162 14.53 -0.90 -14.34
C THR A 162 13.48 -2.00 -14.24
N ARG A 163 13.55 -2.83 -13.19
CA ARG A 163 12.60 -3.92 -12.99
C ARG A 163 11.19 -3.43 -12.71
N LEU A 164 11.05 -2.36 -11.92
CA LEU A 164 9.76 -1.72 -11.67
C LEU A 164 9.12 -1.19 -12.97
N GLU A 165 9.89 -0.52 -13.84
CA GLU A 165 9.37 -0.07 -15.14
C GLU A 165 8.91 -1.24 -16.02
N GLN A 166 9.66 -2.36 -16.04
CA GLN A 166 9.23 -3.58 -16.74
C GLN A 166 7.93 -4.15 -16.18
N LEU A 167 7.81 -4.22 -14.85
CA LEU A 167 6.61 -4.69 -14.15
C LEU A 167 5.38 -3.83 -14.49
N LEU A 168 5.52 -2.51 -14.43
CA LEU A 168 4.46 -1.56 -14.77
C LEU A 168 4.04 -1.67 -16.24
N SER A 169 4.99 -1.94 -17.15
CA SER A 169 4.71 -2.13 -18.59
C SER A 169 3.83 -3.33 -18.88
N THR A 170 3.72 -4.30 -17.97
CA THR A 170 2.80 -5.44 -18.11
C THR A 170 1.33 -5.05 -18.04
N GLY A 171 1.02 -3.85 -17.52
CA GLY A 171 -0.35 -3.41 -17.24
C GLY A 171 -1.01 -4.09 -16.04
N LYS A 172 -0.36 -5.07 -15.42
CA LYS A 172 -0.87 -5.88 -14.30
C LYS A 172 -0.40 -5.38 -12.94
N VAL A 173 0.76 -4.72 -12.92
CA VAL A 173 1.39 -4.24 -11.70
C VAL A 173 1.14 -2.74 -11.52
N TRP A 174 0.82 -2.36 -10.30
CA TRP A 174 0.65 -0.97 -9.85
C TRP A 174 1.73 -0.62 -8.84
N LEU A 175 2.13 0.63 -8.81
CA LEU A 175 3.09 1.14 -7.84
C LEU A 175 2.45 2.21 -6.97
N LYS A 176 2.56 2.06 -5.66
CA LYS A 176 2.09 3.04 -4.69
C LYS A 176 3.20 4.03 -4.36
N LEU A 177 2.94 5.28 -4.65
CA LEU A 177 3.78 6.42 -4.31
C LEU A 177 3.41 6.90 -2.91
N SER A 178 3.99 6.29 -1.88
CA SER A 178 3.70 6.56 -0.46
C SER A 178 4.96 6.39 0.38
N ALA A 179 5.07 7.12 1.48
CA ALA A 179 6.20 7.00 2.41
C ALA A 179 7.58 7.13 1.70
N PRO A 180 7.93 8.29 1.14
CA PRO A 180 9.20 8.48 0.43
C PRO A 180 10.40 8.18 1.33
N TYR A 181 10.30 8.43 2.65
CA TYR A 181 11.29 8.09 3.66
C TYR A 181 11.58 6.58 3.76
N LEU A 182 10.65 5.70 3.33
CA LEU A 182 10.87 4.25 3.24
C LEU A 182 11.50 3.83 1.91
N ALA A 183 11.65 4.74 0.96
CA ALA A 183 12.07 4.43 -0.40
C ALA A 183 13.43 5.03 -0.77
N SER A 184 13.99 5.89 0.07
CA SER A 184 15.33 6.48 -0.08
C SER A 184 16.24 6.05 1.07
N VAL A 185 17.55 6.03 0.83
CA VAL A 185 18.57 5.89 1.90
C VAL A 185 18.75 7.19 2.67
N ASP A 186 18.40 8.31 2.08
CA ASP A 186 18.43 9.63 2.68
C ASP A 186 16.99 10.06 2.96
N ALA A 187 16.66 10.14 4.25
CA ALA A 187 15.30 10.45 4.70
C ALA A 187 14.92 11.92 4.45
N ASP A 188 15.91 12.80 4.28
CA ASP A 188 15.72 14.24 4.11
C ASP A 188 15.93 14.70 2.65
N ASP A 189 16.50 13.85 1.79
CA ASP A 189 16.72 14.13 0.36
C ASP A 189 15.97 13.13 -0.53
N PHE A 190 14.89 13.59 -1.12
CA PHE A 190 14.08 12.82 -2.07
C PHE A 190 14.40 13.12 -3.55
N SER A 191 15.50 13.81 -3.86
CA SER A 191 15.84 14.21 -5.24
C SER A 191 15.90 13.02 -6.21
N GLY A 192 16.49 11.91 -5.79
CA GLY A 192 16.51 10.67 -6.58
C GLY A 192 15.14 10.04 -6.79
N LEU A 193 14.23 10.17 -5.81
CA LEU A 193 12.83 9.74 -5.96
C LEU A 193 12.06 10.67 -6.90
N GLN A 194 12.30 11.97 -6.84
CA GLN A 194 11.71 12.92 -7.76
C GLN A 194 12.03 12.54 -9.21
N GLU A 195 13.30 12.35 -9.55
CA GLU A 195 13.72 11.95 -10.90
C GLU A 195 13.06 10.63 -11.34
N PHE A 196 12.96 9.67 -10.42
CA PHE A 196 12.31 8.40 -10.69
C PHE A 196 10.79 8.58 -10.95
N VAL A 197 10.08 9.33 -10.11
CA VAL A 197 8.65 9.62 -10.29
C VAL A 197 8.38 10.39 -11.58
N GLU A 198 9.19 11.39 -11.92
CA GLU A 198 9.07 12.12 -13.18
C GLU A 198 9.23 11.22 -14.40
N ARG A 199 10.12 10.23 -14.33
CA ARG A 199 10.27 9.20 -15.38
C ARG A 199 9.08 8.26 -15.45
N LEU A 200 8.58 7.79 -14.29
CA LEU A 200 7.42 6.93 -14.21
C LEU A 200 6.15 7.61 -14.71
N THR A 201 5.91 8.86 -14.35
CA THR A 201 4.72 9.61 -14.77
C THR A 201 4.68 9.84 -16.29
N ARG A 202 5.83 9.94 -16.94
CA ARG A 202 5.88 10.04 -18.41
C ARG A 202 5.50 8.74 -19.12
N ARG A 203 5.72 7.57 -18.53
CA ARG A 203 5.61 6.27 -19.19
C ARG A 203 4.50 5.38 -18.66
N HIS A 204 4.19 5.49 -17.36
CA HIS A 204 3.36 4.55 -16.62
C HIS A 204 2.34 5.25 -15.70
N ALA A 205 1.94 6.49 -16.04
CA ALA A 205 1.05 7.28 -15.22
C ALA A 205 -0.24 6.56 -14.80
N ASP A 206 -0.75 5.68 -15.65
CA ASP A 206 -1.96 4.88 -15.47
C ASP A 206 -1.77 3.66 -14.54
N ARG A 207 -0.57 3.46 -13.99
CA ARG A 207 -0.22 2.38 -13.06
C ARG A 207 0.35 2.90 -11.74
N LEU A 208 0.19 4.19 -11.47
CA LEU A 208 0.65 4.82 -10.25
C LEU A 208 -0.53 5.23 -9.38
N VAL A 209 -0.46 4.98 -8.09
CA VAL A 209 -1.40 5.50 -7.08
C VAL A 209 -0.65 6.16 -5.95
N TRP A 210 -1.23 7.20 -5.37
CA TRP A 210 -0.66 7.87 -4.20
C TRP A 210 -1.32 7.37 -2.91
N GLY A 211 -0.60 7.48 -1.77
CA GLY A 211 -1.13 7.20 -0.45
C GLY A 211 -0.35 7.90 0.66
N THR A 212 -1.02 8.22 1.76
CA THR A 212 -0.42 8.92 2.91
C THR A 212 0.58 8.07 3.67
N ASP A 213 0.31 6.79 3.84
CA ASP A 213 0.95 5.89 4.82
C ASP A 213 0.70 6.31 6.29
N TRP A 214 -0.27 7.23 6.51
CA TRP A 214 -0.66 7.61 7.87
C TRP A 214 -1.01 6.38 8.72
N PRO A 215 -0.59 6.26 9.98
CA PRO A 215 0.06 7.24 10.84
C PRO A 215 1.59 7.16 10.88
N HIS A 216 2.25 6.74 9.80
CA HIS A 216 3.71 6.67 9.69
C HIS A 216 4.35 5.80 10.77
N VAL A 217 3.94 4.53 10.83
CA VAL A 217 4.20 3.62 11.95
C VAL A 217 5.69 3.43 12.25
N THR A 218 6.53 3.46 11.22
CA THR A 218 7.97 3.25 11.33
C THR A 218 8.73 4.48 11.82
N GLU A 219 8.14 5.67 11.74
CA GLU A 219 8.82 6.91 12.03
C GLU A 219 8.62 7.32 13.49
N ALA A 220 9.71 7.66 14.19
CA ALA A 220 9.65 8.21 15.54
C ALA A 220 9.07 9.62 15.51
N GLU A 221 9.61 10.47 14.64
CA GLU A 221 9.06 11.78 14.32
C GLU A 221 8.15 11.67 13.11
N LYS A 222 6.86 12.02 13.29
CA LYS A 222 5.87 11.85 12.23
C LYS A 222 6.04 12.95 11.19
N PRO A 223 6.21 12.58 9.90
CA PRO A 223 6.30 13.58 8.83
C PRO A 223 4.97 14.32 8.68
N ASP A 224 5.03 15.56 8.17
CA ASP A 224 3.83 16.32 7.83
C ASP A 224 3.23 15.83 6.51
N ASP A 225 2.06 15.22 6.58
CA ASP A 225 1.32 14.73 5.41
C ASP A 225 1.01 15.81 4.37
N VAL A 226 0.85 17.09 4.76
CA VAL A 226 0.67 18.20 3.82
C VAL A 226 1.95 18.39 3.01
N HIS A 227 3.09 18.39 3.69
CA HIS A 227 4.38 18.50 3.03
C HIS A 227 4.61 17.33 2.05
N LEU A 228 4.34 16.09 2.48
CA LEU A 228 4.47 14.91 1.63
C LEU A 228 3.57 14.95 0.39
N LEU A 229 2.34 15.45 0.52
CA LEU A 229 1.43 15.61 -0.61
C LEU A 229 1.89 16.72 -1.56
N ASP A 230 2.39 17.83 -1.03
CA ASP A 230 2.86 18.96 -1.85
C ASP A 230 4.17 18.62 -2.57
N GLU A 231 5.07 17.84 -1.93
CA GLU A 231 6.24 17.26 -2.61
C GLU A 231 5.80 16.40 -3.79
N MET A 232 4.89 15.46 -3.58
CA MET A 232 4.39 14.60 -4.63
C MET A 232 3.75 15.39 -5.78
N ARG A 233 2.99 16.44 -5.47
CA ARG A 233 2.40 17.32 -6.49
C ARG A 233 3.46 18.06 -7.32
N ARG A 234 4.55 18.51 -6.68
CA ARG A 234 5.67 19.18 -7.37
C ARG A 234 6.40 18.25 -8.33
N TRP A 235 6.48 16.95 -8.03
CA TRP A 235 7.11 15.95 -8.90
C TRP A 235 6.26 15.58 -10.13
N MET A 236 5.01 16.04 -10.17
CA MET A 236 4.12 15.80 -11.30
C MET A 236 3.97 17.07 -12.15
N PRO A 237 4.06 16.96 -13.50
CA PRO A 237 4.23 18.11 -14.39
C PRO A 237 3.02 19.04 -14.44
N ASN A 238 1.82 18.55 -14.14
CA ASN A 238 0.59 19.35 -14.24
C ASN A 238 -0.56 18.75 -13.42
N LYS A 239 -1.65 19.53 -13.27
CA LYS A 239 -2.84 19.15 -12.50
C LYS A 239 -3.55 17.92 -13.05
N ALA A 240 -3.53 17.68 -14.35
CA ALA A 240 -4.15 16.49 -14.94
C ALA A 240 -3.42 15.22 -14.51
N MET A 241 -2.08 15.25 -14.47
CA MET A 241 -1.27 14.15 -13.96
C MET A 241 -1.51 13.92 -12.46
N GLN A 242 -1.58 15.01 -11.68
CA GLN A 242 -1.89 14.94 -10.25
C GLN A 242 -3.27 14.30 -10.01
N SER A 243 -4.31 14.74 -10.75
CA SER A 243 -5.66 14.14 -10.69
C SER A 243 -5.62 12.65 -11.03
N ARG A 244 -4.92 12.28 -12.10
CA ARG A 244 -4.80 10.89 -12.52
C ARG A 244 -4.21 10.01 -11.42
N VAL A 245 -3.07 10.37 -10.87
CA VAL A 245 -2.36 9.54 -9.88
C VAL A 245 -3.02 9.54 -8.50
N ILE A 246 -3.54 10.70 -8.06
CA ILE A 246 -4.10 10.84 -6.71
C ILE A 246 -5.56 10.38 -6.64
N VAL A 247 -6.36 10.54 -7.73
CA VAL A 247 -7.80 10.34 -7.71
C VAL A 247 -8.26 9.24 -8.66
N GLU A 248 -8.03 9.41 -9.97
CA GLU A 248 -8.63 8.56 -10.98
C GLU A 248 -8.13 7.12 -10.91
N ASN A 249 -6.82 6.95 -10.80
CA ASN A 249 -6.19 5.64 -10.69
C ASN A 249 -6.61 4.91 -9.42
N ALA A 250 -6.70 5.62 -8.29
CA ALA A 250 -7.19 5.03 -7.04
C ALA A 250 -8.66 4.59 -7.18
N SER A 251 -9.50 5.38 -7.87
CA SER A 251 -10.88 5.01 -8.15
C SER A 251 -10.96 3.74 -8.99
N ASN A 252 -10.14 3.65 -10.04
CA ASN A 252 -10.11 2.49 -10.93
C ASN A 252 -9.57 1.23 -10.24
N LEU A 253 -8.46 1.36 -9.50
CA LEU A 253 -7.81 0.22 -8.84
C LEU A 253 -8.65 -0.37 -7.71
N TYR A 254 -9.28 0.49 -6.90
CA TYR A 254 -9.99 0.07 -5.69
C TYR A 254 -11.51 0.03 -5.85
N GLY A 255 -12.06 0.41 -7.00
CA GLY A 255 -13.50 0.33 -7.28
C GLY A 255 -14.33 1.33 -6.46
N PHE A 256 -13.93 2.60 -6.47
CA PHE A 256 -14.72 3.67 -5.84
C PHE A 256 -15.78 4.24 -6.80
#